data_38983a6dbc7d70f8d16a3ba4b3beb7a8
#
_entry.id   38983a6dbc7d70f8d16a3ba4b3beb7a8
#
_cell.length_a   1.000
_cell.length_b   1.000
_cell.length_c   1.000
_cell.angle_alpha   90.00
_cell.angle_beta   90.00
_cell.angle_gamma   90.00
#
_symmetry.space_group_name_H-M   'P 1'
#
loop_
_entity.id
_entity.type
_entity.pdbx_description
1 polymer ?
#
loop_
_entity_poly.entity_id
_entity_poly.type
_entity_poly.pdbx_seq_one_letter_code
_entity_poly.pdbx_strand_id
1 'polypeptide(L)'
;MSRTLGRLFMAIGFLAALGVSAHASPRCLKDQKPFALADDFVNWSMSAAPGSECIQGLRWSYMQIYSVLVLKAPTKGKLVIVGSGFRYIADPESHEADNFTLVVLGKNRRDTGKSILDIAVMPSAGTVVSELPERP
;
A
#
# COMPACT_ATOMS: atom_id res chain seq x y z
N MET A 1 1.40 44.67 57.97
CA MET A 1 1.95 44.68 56.63
C MET A 1 1.96 43.29 56.06
N SER A 2 0.96 42.98 55.42
CA SER A 2 0.88 41.67 54.79
C SER A 2 1.45 41.77 53.38
N ARG A 3 2.37 40.96 53.13
CA ARG A 3 2.89 40.80 51.78
C ARG A 3 2.25 39.58 51.14
N THR A 4 1.27 39.84 50.40
CA THR A 4 0.74 38.79 49.57
C THR A 4 1.70 38.56 48.43
N LEU A 5 2.49 37.56 48.55
CA LEU A 5 3.22 37.03 47.43
C LEU A 5 2.22 36.29 46.60
N GLY A 6 1.81 36.94 45.54
CA GLY A 6 1.08 36.25 44.52
C GLY A 6 1.99 35.18 43.91
N ARG A 7 1.77 33.99 44.33
CA ARG A 7 2.39 32.86 43.62
C ARG A 7 1.69 32.72 42.31
N LEU A 8 2.36 33.23 41.34
CA LEU A 8 1.97 32.93 39.96
C LEU A 8 2.29 31.47 39.76
N PHE A 9 1.32 30.63 39.91
CA PHE A 9 1.44 29.28 39.39
C PHE A 9 1.27 29.36 37.89
N MET A 10 2.37 29.39 37.17
CA MET A 10 2.34 29.07 35.80
C MET A 10 1.99 27.60 35.68
N ALA A 11 0.74 27.36 35.43
CA ALA A 11 0.34 26.07 34.95
C ALA A 11 0.98 25.93 33.57
N ILE A 12 2.10 25.28 33.53
CA ILE A 12 2.67 24.84 32.26
C ILE A 12 1.74 23.76 31.77
N GLY A 13 0.84 24.19 30.94
CA GLY A 13 0.03 23.24 30.23
C GLY A 13 0.97 22.36 29.40
N PHE A 14 1.14 21.16 29.84
CA PHE A 14 1.79 20.15 29.06
C PHE A 14 0.86 19.88 27.88
N LEU A 15 1.11 20.58 26.79
CA LEU A 15 0.56 20.14 25.53
C LEU A 15 1.26 18.83 25.21
N ALA A 16 0.65 17.75 25.59
CA ALA A 16 1.01 16.48 25.04
C ALA A 16 0.66 16.59 23.55
N ALA A 17 1.64 16.91 22.76
CA ALA A 17 1.52 16.73 21.34
C ALA A 17 1.33 15.22 21.15
N LEU A 18 0.09 14.82 20.99
CA LEU A 18 -0.21 13.52 20.45
C LEU A 18 0.39 13.53 19.06
N GLY A 19 1.62 13.11 18.99
CA GLY A 19 2.24 12.87 17.72
C GLY A 19 1.38 11.84 17.00
N VAL A 20 0.63 12.29 16.01
CA VAL A 20 0.07 11.38 15.06
C VAL A 20 1.28 10.75 14.41
N SER A 21 1.64 9.56 14.87
CA SER A 21 2.63 8.79 14.18
C SER A 21 2.07 8.52 12.80
N ALA A 22 2.59 9.25 11.82
CA ALA A 22 2.35 8.92 10.46
C ALA A 22 2.94 7.53 10.24
N HIS A 23 2.11 6.53 10.38
CA HIS A 23 2.49 5.20 9.96
C HIS A 23 2.67 5.26 8.46
N ALA A 24 3.94 5.27 8.02
CA ALA A 24 4.21 4.94 6.66
C ALA A 24 3.51 3.62 6.39
N SER A 25 2.55 3.65 5.47
CA SER A 25 1.86 2.42 5.08
C SER A 25 2.93 1.38 4.77
N PRO A 26 2.91 0.23 5.44
CA PRO A 26 3.84 -0.82 5.10
C PRO A 26 3.70 -1.10 3.60
N ARG A 27 4.82 -1.25 2.93
CA ARG A 27 4.81 -1.59 1.52
C ARG A 27 3.96 -2.82 1.34
N CYS A 28 2.87 -2.67 0.63
CA CYS A 28 2.01 -3.80 0.33
C CYS A 28 2.68 -4.77 -0.65
N LEU A 29 3.49 -4.29 -1.56
CA LEU A 29 4.22 -5.15 -2.48
C LEU A 29 5.36 -5.85 -1.74
N LYS A 30 5.38 -7.16 -1.82
CA LYS A 30 6.41 -8.00 -1.21
C LYS A 30 7.45 -8.45 -2.22
N ASP A 31 7.01 -8.75 -3.41
CA ASP A 31 7.87 -9.20 -4.49
C ASP A 31 7.48 -8.43 -5.74
N GLN A 32 8.29 -7.44 -6.07
CA GLN A 32 8.07 -6.56 -7.19
C GLN A 32 9.20 -6.74 -8.18
N LYS A 33 8.98 -7.58 -9.16
CA LYS A 33 9.95 -7.82 -10.22
C LYS A 33 9.89 -6.71 -11.26
N PRO A 34 11.04 -6.30 -11.79
CA PRO A 34 11.04 -5.30 -12.85
C PRO A 34 10.37 -5.83 -14.11
N PHE A 35 9.62 -4.98 -14.77
CA PHE A 35 9.06 -5.25 -16.09
C PHE A 35 9.68 -4.30 -17.12
N ALA A 36 9.69 -4.69 -18.37
CA ALA A 36 10.50 -4.00 -19.37
C ALA A 36 9.70 -3.38 -20.51
N LEU A 37 8.38 -3.52 -20.54
CA LEU A 37 7.54 -3.11 -21.68
C LEU A 37 8.03 -3.70 -23.00
N ALA A 38 8.38 -4.96 -22.95
CA ALA A 38 8.94 -5.70 -24.08
C ALA A 38 8.20 -7.02 -24.31
N ASP A 39 6.89 -6.98 -24.22
CA ASP A 39 6.00 -8.14 -24.30
C ASP A 39 6.31 -9.18 -23.21
N ASP A 40 6.75 -8.72 -22.08
CA ASP A 40 7.12 -9.55 -20.96
C ASP A 40 5.94 -9.78 -20.00
N PHE A 41 6.09 -10.82 -19.21
CA PHE A 41 5.15 -11.21 -18.19
C PHE A 41 5.88 -11.33 -16.87
N VAL A 42 5.36 -10.67 -15.84
CA VAL A 42 5.96 -10.75 -14.50
C VAL A 42 4.89 -11.05 -13.46
N ASN A 43 5.28 -11.78 -12.45
CA ASN A 43 4.45 -12.08 -11.30
C ASN A 43 4.90 -11.23 -10.11
N TRP A 44 3.95 -10.52 -9.55
CA TRP A 44 4.16 -9.77 -8.33
C TRP A 44 3.34 -10.39 -7.20
N SER A 45 3.74 -10.14 -5.98
CA SER A 45 2.95 -10.49 -4.82
C SER A 45 2.83 -9.31 -3.88
N MET A 46 1.69 -9.21 -3.23
CA MET A 46 1.43 -8.18 -2.26
C MET A 46 0.68 -8.76 -1.07
N SER A 47 0.74 -8.06 0.02
CA SER A 47 0.04 -8.43 1.23
C SER A 47 -0.91 -7.30 1.61
N ALA A 48 -2.13 -7.65 1.94
CA ALA A 48 -3.14 -6.66 2.31
C ALA A 48 -3.99 -7.17 3.45
N ALA A 49 -4.03 -6.42 4.53
CA ALA A 49 -4.95 -6.71 5.63
C ALA A 49 -6.39 -6.40 5.20
N PRO A 50 -7.38 -7.11 5.75
CA PRO A 50 -8.77 -6.81 5.45
C PRO A 50 -9.09 -5.34 5.67
N GLY A 51 -9.77 -4.72 4.71
CA GLY A 51 -10.15 -3.31 4.76
C GLY A 51 -9.03 -2.32 4.48
N SER A 52 -7.81 -2.78 4.32
CA SER A 52 -6.69 -1.89 3.98
C SER A 52 -6.64 -1.59 2.49
N GLU A 53 -5.91 -0.56 2.14
CA GLU A 53 -5.70 -0.23 0.73
C GLU A 53 -4.22 -0.17 0.40
N CYS A 54 -3.93 -0.48 -0.85
CA CYS A 54 -2.57 -0.42 -1.39
C CYS A 54 -2.58 0.47 -2.62
N ILE A 55 -1.81 1.53 -2.56
CA ILE A 55 -1.63 2.43 -3.69
C ILE A 55 -0.22 2.23 -4.21
N GLN A 56 -0.10 1.91 -5.48
CA GLN A 56 1.18 1.62 -6.09
C GLN A 56 1.31 2.28 -7.45
N GLY A 57 2.34 3.10 -7.59
CA GLY A 57 2.76 3.60 -8.89
C GLY A 57 3.53 2.52 -9.65
N LEU A 58 3.35 2.47 -10.94
CA LEU A 58 4.01 1.47 -11.80
C LEU A 58 5.21 2.03 -12.53
N ARG A 59 5.33 3.34 -12.59
CA ARG A 59 6.44 3.97 -13.30
C ARG A 59 7.74 3.74 -12.57
N TRP A 60 8.72 3.27 -13.29
CA TRP A 60 10.07 3.16 -12.78
C TRP A 60 11.08 3.37 -13.90
N SER A 61 12.26 3.86 -13.55
CA SER A 61 13.35 4.09 -14.49
C SER A 61 12.95 5.06 -15.61
N TYR A 62 13.26 4.73 -16.85
CA TYR A 62 13.05 5.57 -18.03
C TYR A 62 11.73 5.33 -18.73
N MET A 63 10.90 4.49 -18.15
CA MET A 63 9.65 4.11 -18.81
C MET A 63 8.67 5.25 -18.83
N GLN A 64 7.98 5.36 -19.94
CA GLN A 64 6.76 6.14 -20.07
C GLN A 64 5.59 5.19 -20.11
N ILE A 65 4.66 5.35 -19.20
CA ILE A 65 3.46 4.53 -19.17
C ILE A 65 2.34 5.33 -19.82
N TYR A 66 1.77 4.76 -20.88
CA TYR A 66 0.69 5.41 -21.61
C TYR A 66 -0.67 5.04 -21.06
N SER A 67 -0.84 3.78 -20.70
CA SER A 67 -2.08 3.31 -20.10
C SER A 67 -1.87 2.05 -19.28
N VAL A 68 -2.75 1.86 -18.33
CA VAL A 68 -2.82 0.66 -17.51
C VAL A 68 -4.23 0.12 -17.64
N LEU A 69 -4.35 -1.13 -18.07
CA LEU A 69 -5.64 -1.77 -18.28
C LEU A 69 -5.77 -2.95 -17.34
N VAL A 70 -6.97 -3.17 -16.86
CA VAL A 70 -7.28 -4.33 -16.04
C VAL A 70 -7.64 -5.48 -16.97
N LEU A 71 -6.77 -6.48 -17.05
CA LEU A 71 -7.02 -7.68 -17.82
C LEU A 71 -7.90 -8.66 -17.05
N LYS A 72 -7.65 -8.76 -15.75
CA LYS A 72 -8.43 -9.60 -14.85
C LYS A 72 -8.67 -8.82 -13.57
N ALA A 73 -9.93 -8.60 -13.23
CA ALA A 73 -10.30 -7.92 -12.01
C ALA A 73 -10.14 -8.85 -10.78
N PRO A 74 -9.88 -8.30 -9.60
CA PRO A 74 -9.86 -9.10 -8.39
C PRO A 74 -11.28 -9.60 -8.07
N THR A 75 -11.36 -10.71 -7.38
CA THR A 75 -12.66 -11.31 -7.02
C THR A 75 -13.14 -10.87 -5.64
N LYS A 76 -12.24 -10.51 -4.76
CA LYS A 76 -12.58 -10.15 -3.38
C LYS A 76 -12.50 -8.65 -3.15
N GLY A 77 -11.38 -8.04 -3.47
CA GLY A 77 -11.19 -6.61 -3.28
C GLY A 77 -11.66 -5.79 -4.48
N LYS A 78 -11.38 -4.51 -4.41
CA LYS A 78 -11.67 -3.56 -5.48
C LYS A 78 -10.37 -3.01 -6.04
N LEU A 79 -10.33 -2.87 -7.34
CA LEU A 79 -9.15 -2.34 -8.04
C LEU A 79 -9.55 -1.10 -8.83
N VAL A 80 -8.81 -0.03 -8.62
CA VAL A 80 -9.01 1.23 -9.35
C VAL A 80 -7.68 1.62 -9.98
N ILE A 81 -7.71 1.93 -11.26
CA ILE A 81 -6.53 2.45 -11.94
C ILE A 81 -6.45 3.95 -11.68
N VAL A 82 -5.31 4.40 -11.18
CA VAL A 82 -5.07 5.80 -10.82
C VAL A 82 -3.82 6.26 -11.56
N GLY A 83 -4.02 7.06 -12.61
CA GLY A 83 -2.89 7.52 -13.43
C GLY A 83 -2.08 6.35 -13.98
N SER A 84 -0.78 6.34 -13.72
CA SER A 84 0.11 5.26 -14.11
C SER A 84 0.32 4.25 -13.00
N GLY A 85 -0.69 4.03 -12.17
CA GLY A 85 -0.62 3.11 -11.06
C GLY A 85 -1.97 2.49 -10.75
N PHE A 86 -2.07 1.86 -9.60
CA PHE A 86 -3.33 1.26 -9.16
C PHE A 86 -3.54 1.46 -7.68
N ARG A 87 -4.79 1.32 -7.30
CA ARG A 87 -5.24 1.30 -5.92
C ARG A 87 -6.05 0.03 -5.71
N TYR A 88 -5.60 -0.81 -4.82
CA TYR A 88 -6.31 -2.02 -4.43
C TYR A 88 -6.88 -1.84 -3.03
N ILE A 89 -8.16 -2.12 -2.87
CA ILE A 89 -8.85 -2.02 -1.59
C ILE A 89 -9.26 -3.43 -1.20
N ALA A 90 -8.67 -3.93 -0.13
CA ALA A 90 -8.98 -5.28 0.36
C ALA A 90 -10.37 -5.32 0.96
N ASP A 91 -11.10 -6.39 0.69
CA ASP A 91 -12.41 -6.61 1.28
C ASP A 91 -12.27 -6.73 2.80
N PRO A 92 -12.99 -5.93 3.59
CA PRO A 92 -12.88 -5.98 5.04
C PRO A 92 -13.37 -7.30 5.65
N GLU A 93 -14.15 -8.05 4.90
CA GLU A 93 -14.72 -9.32 5.39
C GLU A 93 -14.02 -10.56 4.85
N SER A 94 -13.06 -10.38 3.96
CA SER A 94 -12.37 -11.51 3.34
C SER A 94 -11.00 -11.73 3.94
N HIS A 95 -10.69 -12.98 4.25
CA HIS A 95 -9.37 -13.44 4.64
C HIS A 95 -8.78 -14.38 3.60
N GLU A 96 -9.33 -14.36 2.40
CA GLU A 96 -8.88 -15.22 1.32
C GLU A 96 -7.92 -14.49 0.40
N ALA A 97 -7.10 -15.24 -0.28
CA ALA A 97 -6.22 -14.72 -1.30
C ALA A 97 -7.03 -14.15 -2.47
N ASP A 98 -6.47 -13.17 -3.12
CA ASP A 98 -7.05 -12.55 -4.30
C ASP A 98 -5.99 -12.47 -5.39
N ASN A 99 -6.39 -12.09 -6.56
CA ASN A 99 -5.47 -11.97 -7.69
C ASN A 99 -6.07 -11.03 -8.72
N PHE A 100 -5.23 -10.24 -9.33
CA PHE A 100 -5.64 -9.42 -10.45
C PHE A 100 -4.49 -9.29 -11.45
N THR A 101 -4.82 -8.99 -12.69
CA THR A 101 -3.85 -8.91 -13.76
C THR A 101 -3.99 -7.57 -14.48
N LEU A 102 -2.87 -6.91 -14.68
CA LEU A 102 -2.79 -5.65 -15.39
C LEU A 102 -2.01 -5.79 -16.67
N VAL A 103 -2.41 -5.01 -17.67
CA VAL A 103 -1.60 -4.79 -18.86
C VAL A 103 -1.11 -3.37 -18.81
N VAL A 104 0.19 -3.20 -18.84
CA VAL A 104 0.82 -1.89 -18.87
C VAL A 104 1.31 -1.64 -20.28
N LEU A 105 0.85 -0.55 -20.85
CA LEU A 105 1.25 -0.11 -22.18
C LEU A 105 2.12 1.13 -22.05
N GLY A 106 3.22 1.15 -22.76
CA GLY A 106 4.11 2.28 -22.68
C GLY A 106 5.30 2.18 -23.60
N LYS A 107 6.32 2.94 -23.28
CA LYS A 107 7.54 3.02 -24.05
C LYS A 107 8.74 2.77 -23.13
N ASN A 108 9.61 1.88 -23.57
CA ASN A 108 10.92 1.72 -22.97
C ASN A 108 11.96 2.57 -23.73
N ARG A 109 13.24 2.32 -23.55
CA ARG A 109 14.28 3.10 -24.23
C ARG A 109 14.30 2.93 -25.73
N ARG A 110 13.78 1.83 -26.25
CA ARG A 110 13.87 1.47 -27.65
C ARG A 110 12.53 1.58 -28.38
N ASP A 111 11.51 0.98 -27.79
CA ASP A 111 10.25 0.76 -28.49
C ASP A 111 9.06 0.97 -27.57
N THR A 112 7.90 1.09 -28.19
CA THR A 112 6.63 0.91 -27.48
C THR A 112 6.40 -0.57 -27.28
N GLY A 113 5.82 -0.91 -26.13
CA GLY A 113 5.55 -2.29 -25.80
C GLY A 113 4.59 -2.41 -24.62
N LYS A 114 4.36 -3.63 -24.24
CA LYS A 114 3.47 -3.94 -23.12
C LYS A 114 4.14 -4.91 -22.17
N SER A 115 3.68 -4.87 -20.93
CA SER A 115 3.99 -5.88 -19.93
C SER A 115 2.70 -6.36 -19.30
N ILE A 116 2.64 -7.62 -18.96
CA ILE A 116 1.55 -8.19 -18.22
C ILE A 116 2.03 -8.43 -16.80
N LEU A 117 1.32 -7.87 -15.84
CA LEU A 117 1.62 -8.02 -14.43
C LEU A 117 0.51 -8.83 -13.78
N ASP A 118 0.86 -10.01 -13.34
CA ASP A 118 -0.06 -10.85 -12.56
C ASP A 118 0.27 -10.66 -11.09
N ILE A 119 -0.68 -10.16 -10.33
CA ILE A 119 -0.44 -9.75 -8.95
C ILE A 119 -1.27 -10.60 -8.01
N ALA A 120 -0.58 -11.41 -7.23
CA ALA A 120 -1.19 -12.21 -6.18
C ALA A 120 -1.32 -11.40 -4.90
N VAL A 121 -2.48 -11.40 -4.31
CA VAL A 121 -2.76 -10.71 -3.06
C VAL A 121 -2.93 -11.74 -1.97
N MET A 122 -2.05 -11.70 -0.99
CA MET A 122 -2.14 -12.57 0.17
C MET A 122 -2.74 -11.80 1.33
N PRO A 123 -3.68 -12.39 2.06
CA PRO A 123 -4.20 -11.74 3.24
C PRO A 123 -3.08 -11.68 4.29
N SER A 124 -2.77 -10.47 4.74
CA SER A 124 -1.94 -10.36 5.92
C SER A 124 -2.85 -10.52 7.13
N ALA A 125 -2.34 -11.24 8.10
CA ALA A 125 -2.98 -11.32 9.38
C ALA A 125 -2.88 -9.96 10.06
N GLY A 126 -3.66 -8.96 9.72
CA GLY A 126 -3.71 -7.66 10.35
C GLY A 126 -2.75 -7.46 11.51
N THR A 127 -2.92 -6.51 12.34
CA THR A 127 -2.24 -6.50 13.61
C THR A 127 -2.71 -7.70 14.42
N VAL A 128 -2.23 -8.84 14.11
CA VAL A 128 -2.20 -9.86 15.11
C VAL A 128 -1.25 -9.33 16.14
N VAL A 129 -1.81 -8.72 17.14
CA VAL A 129 -1.16 -8.82 18.41
C VAL A 129 -0.95 -10.30 18.56
N SER A 130 0.24 -10.73 18.27
CA SER A 130 0.57 -12.10 18.54
C SER A 130 0.43 -12.26 20.03
N GLU A 131 -0.73 -12.67 20.41
CA GLU A 131 -0.82 -13.31 21.67
C GLU A 131 0.14 -14.45 21.62
N LEU A 132 1.27 -14.22 22.19
CA LEU A 132 2.15 -15.29 22.50
C LEU A 132 1.32 -16.35 23.17
N PRO A 133 1.23 -17.55 22.59
CA PRO A 133 0.54 -18.60 23.30
C PRO A 133 1.18 -18.70 24.65
N GLU A 134 0.36 -18.42 25.63
CA GLU A 134 0.75 -18.64 27.00
C GLU A 134 1.28 -20.05 27.09
N ARG A 135 2.49 -20.12 27.37
CA ARG A 135 3.07 -21.39 27.58
C ARG A 135 2.66 -21.89 28.93
N PRO A 136 2.08 -23.07 29.03
CA PRO A 136 1.80 -23.63 30.32
C PRO A 136 3.07 -23.83 31.12
#